data_27e91dea640e76953bee104a2aed4759
#
_entry.id   27e91dea640e76953bee104a2aed4759
#
_cell.length_a   1.000
_cell.length_b   1.000
_cell.length_c   1.000
_cell.angle_alpha   90.00
_cell.angle_beta   90.00
_cell.angle_gamma   90.00
#
_symmetry.space_group_name_H-M   'P 1'
#
loop_
_entity.id
_entity.type
_entity.pdbx_description
1 polymer ?
#
loop_
_entity_poly.entity_id
_entity_poly.type
_entity_poly.pdbx_seq_one_letter_code
_entity_poly.pdbx_strand_id
1 'polypeptide(L)'
;VREFDGILKNEYAVTDPGVTLTCTAASADTAVSAERTATLLRTLVALPQGVEAMDTDFPGLVQTSLNMGVTKLDETGLRISFSIRSSIASRKMMLAQRVRAVITLAGGTVTEGGVYPGWQYKRESQFRDTLLAAYKDLTGKDGVVEATHGVWNVDCSWKSSPVWTPCPWGPTCSMSTPSGSG
;
A
#
# COMPACT_ATOMS: atom_id res chain seq x y z
N VAL A 1 3.71 -14.89 -25.29
CA VAL A 1 3.94 -15.71 -24.11
C VAL A 1 5.41 -16.11 -24.01
N ARG A 2 6.01 -16.77 -25.01
CA ARG A 2 7.41 -17.23 -24.96
C ARG A 2 8.42 -16.11 -24.68
N GLU A 3 8.24 -14.95 -25.30
CA GLU A 3 9.09 -13.78 -25.07
C GLU A 3 9.03 -13.32 -23.62
N PHE A 4 7.80 -13.13 -23.08
CA PHE A 4 7.61 -12.72 -21.68
C PHE A 4 8.06 -13.78 -20.67
N ASP A 5 7.91 -15.06 -20.98
CA ASP A 5 8.45 -16.13 -20.14
C ASP A 5 9.97 -16.04 -20.04
N GLY A 6 10.65 -15.74 -21.17
CA GLY A 6 12.10 -15.50 -21.18
C GLY A 6 12.53 -14.26 -20.39
N ILE A 7 11.79 -13.16 -20.50
CA ILE A 7 12.03 -11.94 -19.73
C ILE A 7 11.90 -12.23 -18.22
N LEU A 8 10.79 -12.83 -17.80
CA LEU A 8 10.54 -13.14 -16.39
C LEU A 8 11.63 -14.08 -15.82
N LYS A 9 12.01 -15.12 -16.55
CA LYS A 9 13.08 -16.02 -16.11
C LYS A 9 14.43 -15.32 -15.93
N ASN A 10 14.72 -14.34 -16.77
CA ASN A 10 15.95 -13.57 -16.65
C ASN A 10 15.89 -12.58 -15.47
N GLU A 11 14.80 -11.86 -15.32
CA GLU A 11 14.62 -10.86 -14.26
C GLU A 11 14.56 -11.49 -12.86
N TYR A 12 13.92 -12.65 -12.75
CA TYR A 12 13.71 -13.34 -11.47
C TYR A 12 14.67 -14.52 -11.25
N ALA A 13 15.74 -14.63 -12.04
CA ALA A 13 16.67 -15.75 -11.97
C ALA A 13 17.24 -16.06 -10.57
N VAL A 14 17.39 -15.02 -9.73
CA VAL A 14 17.94 -15.14 -8.37
C VAL A 14 16.83 -15.24 -7.31
N THR A 15 15.77 -14.44 -7.46
CA THR A 15 14.72 -14.32 -6.43
C THR A 15 13.63 -15.38 -6.58
N ASP A 16 13.34 -15.81 -7.81
CA ASP A 16 12.37 -16.86 -8.11
C ASP A 16 12.76 -17.63 -9.38
N PRO A 17 13.76 -18.53 -9.29
CA PRO A 17 14.26 -19.29 -10.45
C PRO A 17 13.22 -20.26 -11.04
N GLY A 18 12.14 -20.53 -10.31
CA GLY A 18 11.04 -21.39 -10.75
C GLY A 18 9.94 -20.68 -11.52
N VAL A 19 10.02 -19.35 -11.73
CA VAL A 19 8.97 -18.59 -12.42
C VAL A 19 8.76 -19.10 -13.85
N THR A 20 7.51 -19.34 -14.21
CA THR A 20 7.11 -19.76 -15.57
C THR A 20 5.81 -19.08 -15.97
N LEU A 21 5.73 -18.74 -17.26
CA LEU A 21 4.52 -18.17 -17.85
C LEU A 21 3.96 -19.14 -18.89
N THR A 22 2.75 -19.66 -18.63
CA THR A 22 2.03 -20.53 -19.56
C THR A 22 0.75 -19.87 -20.05
N CYS A 23 0.30 -20.26 -21.25
CA CYS A 23 -0.95 -19.80 -21.82
C CYS A 23 -1.68 -21.02 -22.41
N THR A 24 -2.90 -21.25 -21.96
CA THR A 24 -3.77 -22.32 -22.46
C THR A 24 -5.01 -21.70 -23.12
N ALA A 25 -5.50 -22.36 -24.16
CA ALA A 25 -6.77 -21.96 -24.76
C ALA A 25 -7.92 -22.20 -23.76
N ALA A 26 -8.82 -21.23 -23.66
CA ALA A 26 -10.00 -21.31 -22.83
C ALA A 26 -11.21 -20.75 -23.59
N SER A 27 -12.41 -21.15 -23.20
CA SER A 27 -13.67 -20.58 -23.68
C SER A 27 -14.39 -19.89 -22.51
N ALA A 28 -15.13 -18.83 -22.81
CA ALA A 28 -15.96 -18.13 -21.83
C ALA A 28 -17.24 -17.67 -22.53
N ASP A 29 -18.36 -17.71 -21.81
CA ASP A 29 -19.67 -17.26 -22.33
C ASP A 29 -19.73 -15.75 -22.45
N THR A 30 -18.98 -15.04 -21.61
CA THR A 30 -18.86 -13.57 -21.59
C THR A 30 -17.42 -13.14 -21.46
N ALA A 31 -17.09 -12.00 -22.05
CA ALA A 31 -15.77 -11.39 -21.93
C ALA A 31 -15.89 -9.86 -21.85
N VAL A 32 -14.90 -9.24 -21.25
CA VAL A 32 -14.78 -7.77 -21.27
C VAL A 32 -14.45 -7.33 -22.69
N SER A 33 -15.12 -6.28 -23.20
CA SER A 33 -14.83 -5.75 -24.55
C SER A 33 -13.37 -5.32 -24.70
N ALA A 34 -12.84 -5.36 -25.92
CA ALA A 34 -11.46 -4.98 -26.21
C ALA A 34 -11.12 -3.56 -25.74
N GLU A 35 -12.04 -2.60 -25.93
CA GLU A 35 -11.88 -1.21 -25.51
C GLU A 35 -11.77 -1.09 -23.98
N ARG A 36 -12.69 -1.73 -23.25
CA ARG A 36 -12.66 -1.76 -21.78
C ARG A 36 -11.43 -2.48 -21.26
N THR A 37 -11.05 -3.61 -21.87
CA THR A 37 -9.82 -4.32 -21.50
C THR A 37 -8.61 -3.40 -21.64
N ALA A 38 -8.50 -2.65 -22.75
CA ALA A 38 -7.41 -1.70 -22.93
C ALA A 38 -7.42 -0.58 -21.88
N THR A 39 -8.60 -0.06 -21.52
CA THR A 39 -8.74 0.95 -20.44
C THR A 39 -8.32 0.40 -19.10
N LEU A 40 -8.78 -0.80 -18.73
CA LEU A 40 -8.43 -1.45 -17.46
C LEU A 40 -6.92 -1.71 -17.36
N LEU A 41 -6.29 -2.23 -18.43
CA LEU A 41 -4.85 -2.48 -18.45
C LEU A 41 -4.04 -1.19 -18.31
N ARG A 42 -4.42 -0.13 -19.04
CA ARG A 42 -3.77 1.19 -18.91
C ARG A 42 -3.92 1.75 -17.50
N THR A 43 -5.09 1.59 -16.89
CA THR A 43 -5.35 2.02 -15.52
C THR A 43 -4.44 1.28 -14.53
N LEU A 44 -4.33 -0.05 -14.65
CA LEU A 44 -3.45 -0.87 -13.80
C LEU A 44 -1.99 -0.44 -13.93
N VAL A 45 -1.51 -0.17 -15.14
CA VAL A 45 -0.14 0.31 -15.38
C VAL A 45 0.10 1.72 -14.82
N ALA A 46 -0.91 2.60 -14.89
CA ALA A 46 -0.80 3.98 -14.41
C ALA A 46 -0.91 4.11 -12.89
N LEU A 47 -1.50 3.13 -12.21
CA LEU A 47 -1.65 3.15 -10.76
C LEU A 47 -0.30 3.01 -10.06
N PRO A 48 -0.01 3.83 -9.04
CA PRO A 48 1.21 3.70 -8.27
C PRO A 48 1.21 2.38 -7.50
N GLN A 49 2.38 1.78 -7.34
CA GLN A 49 2.58 0.51 -6.64
C GLN A 49 3.98 0.46 -6.01
N GLY A 50 4.08 -0.09 -4.79
CA GLY A 50 5.35 -0.33 -4.13
C GLY A 50 5.81 0.81 -3.22
N VAL A 51 7.12 0.97 -3.12
CA VAL A 51 7.77 1.98 -2.28
C VAL A 51 7.81 3.32 -3.01
N GLU A 52 7.22 4.34 -2.43
CA GLU A 52 7.23 5.72 -2.95
C GLU A 52 8.31 6.59 -2.31
N ALA A 53 8.66 6.31 -1.06
CA ALA A 53 9.74 7.01 -0.37
C ALA A 53 10.36 6.17 0.74
N MET A 54 11.67 6.33 0.91
CA MET A 54 12.42 5.82 2.04
C MET A 54 12.48 6.87 3.14
N ASP A 55 12.65 6.42 4.37
CA ASP A 55 12.81 7.30 5.52
C ASP A 55 14.21 7.94 5.51
N THR A 56 14.29 9.21 5.91
CA THR A 56 15.55 9.97 5.93
C THR A 56 16.28 9.88 7.26
N ASP A 57 15.60 9.55 8.33
CA ASP A 57 16.16 9.41 9.68
C ASP A 57 16.59 7.98 9.98
N PHE A 58 15.98 6.99 9.29
CA PHE A 58 16.27 5.56 9.47
C PHE A 58 16.62 4.92 8.12
N PRO A 59 17.92 4.77 7.80
CA PRO A 59 18.36 4.11 6.58
C PRO A 59 17.79 2.70 6.45
N GLY A 60 17.24 2.38 5.28
CA GLY A 60 16.60 1.09 5.02
C GLY A 60 15.13 0.97 5.42
N LEU A 61 14.59 1.95 6.17
CA LEU A 61 13.17 1.97 6.51
C LEU A 61 12.34 2.60 5.39
N VAL A 62 11.22 1.95 5.04
CA VAL A 62 10.24 2.51 4.13
C VAL A 62 9.42 3.58 4.84
N GLN A 63 9.36 4.81 4.31
CA GLN A 63 8.55 5.90 4.83
C GLN A 63 7.13 5.85 4.27
N THR A 64 7.00 5.70 2.95
CA THR A 64 5.73 5.75 2.23
C THR A 64 5.67 4.63 1.21
N SER A 65 4.60 3.85 1.26
CA SER A 65 4.35 2.77 0.31
C SER A 65 2.86 2.61 0.01
N LEU A 66 2.59 1.99 -1.13
CA LEU A 66 1.26 1.59 -1.54
C LEU A 66 1.29 0.14 -2.01
N ASN A 67 0.36 -0.66 -1.53
CA ASN A 67 0.17 -2.03 -1.97
C ASN A 67 -1.20 -2.21 -2.62
N MET A 68 -1.22 -2.71 -3.86
CA MET A 68 -2.41 -3.20 -4.54
C MET A 68 -2.68 -4.62 -4.03
N GLY A 69 -3.41 -4.73 -2.90
CA GLY A 69 -3.54 -5.97 -2.16
C GLY A 69 -4.52 -6.97 -2.78
N VAL A 70 -5.68 -6.50 -3.21
CA VAL A 70 -6.72 -7.36 -3.80
C VAL A 70 -7.24 -6.74 -5.08
N THR A 71 -7.22 -7.53 -6.16
CA THR A 71 -7.80 -7.15 -7.45
C THR A 71 -8.83 -8.20 -7.83
N LYS A 72 -10.07 -7.79 -8.07
CA LYS A 72 -11.17 -8.67 -8.45
C LYS A 72 -11.90 -8.10 -9.65
N LEU A 73 -12.06 -8.90 -10.69
CA LEU A 73 -12.87 -8.62 -11.85
C LEU A 73 -14.11 -9.52 -11.80
N ASP A 74 -15.28 -8.92 -11.88
CA ASP A 74 -16.57 -9.62 -11.96
C ASP A 74 -17.53 -8.87 -12.90
N GLU A 75 -18.78 -9.29 -12.96
CA GLU A 75 -19.81 -8.69 -13.83
C GLU A 75 -20.07 -7.21 -13.52
N THR A 76 -19.80 -6.77 -12.29
CA THR A 76 -19.95 -5.37 -11.85
C THR A 76 -18.78 -4.48 -12.24
N GLY A 77 -17.64 -5.07 -12.61
CA GLY A 77 -16.44 -4.38 -13.04
C GLY A 77 -15.16 -4.80 -12.29
N LEU A 78 -14.12 -4.00 -12.44
CA LEU A 78 -12.84 -4.19 -11.76
C LEU A 78 -12.86 -3.48 -10.41
N ARG A 79 -12.65 -4.23 -9.34
CA ARG A 79 -12.46 -3.71 -7.98
C ARG A 79 -11.01 -3.92 -7.54
N ILE A 80 -10.40 -2.87 -7.04
CA ILE A 80 -9.03 -2.91 -6.52
C ILE A 80 -9.03 -2.34 -5.10
N SER A 81 -8.43 -3.06 -4.16
CA SER A 81 -8.21 -2.60 -2.79
C SER A 81 -6.75 -2.22 -2.59
N PHE A 82 -6.51 -1.01 -2.14
CA PHE A 82 -5.18 -0.49 -1.86
C PHE A 82 -4.95 -0.34 -0.36
N SER A 83 -3.73 -0.63 0.07
CA SER A 83 -3.24 -0.29 1.40
C SER A 83 -2.15 0.76 1.27
N ILE A 84 -2.40 1.96 1.76
CA ILE A 84 -1.44 3.07 1.75
C ILE A 84 -0.87 3.24 3.16
N ARG A 85 0.45 3.20 3.27
CA ARG A 85 1.17 3.41 4.53
C ARG A 85 2.15 4.58 4.38
N SER A 86 2.17 5.45 5.37
CA SER A 86 3.16 6.53 5.46
C SER A 86 3.25 7.04 6.90
N SER A 87 4.44 7.32 7.36
CA SER A 87 4.69 8.06 8.61
C SER A 87 4.35 9.55 8.45
N ILE A 88 4.30 10.08 7.22
CA ILE A 88 4.03 11.49 6.90
C ILE A 88 2.63 11.64 6.32
N ALA A 89 1.76 12.39 7.02
CA ALA A 89 0.36 12.56 6.64
C ALA A 89 0.17 13.19 5.25
N SER A 90 0.96 14.21 4.89
CA SER A 90 0.88 14.86 3.57
C SER A 90 1.25 13.93 2.42
N ARG A 91 2.24 13.05 2.59
CA ARG A 91 2.63 12.05 1.59
C ARG A 91 1.56 10.98 1.42
N LYS A 92 0.95 10.54 2.52
CA LYS A 92 -0.19 9.62 2.50
C LYS A 92 -1.35 10.20 1.71
N MET A 93 -1.70 11.47 1.97
CA MET A 93 -2.77 12.17 1.26
C MET A 93 -2.44 12.35 -0.22
N MET A 94 -1.22 12.74 -0.57
CA MET A 94 -0.78 12.87 -1.96
C MET A 94 -0.93 11.55 -2.72
N LEU A 95 -0.54 10.43 -2.11
CA LEU A 95 -0.62 9.12 -2.74
C LEU A 95 -2.08 8.67 -2.95
N ALA A 96 -2.95 8.93 -1.96
CA ALA A 96 -4.39 8.70 -2.09
C ALA A 96 -5.01 9.54 -3.22
N GLN A 97 -4.59 10.82 -3.35
CA GLN A 97 -5.03 11.68 -4.45
C GLN A 97 -4.55 11.20 -5.81
N ARG A 98 -3.32 10.66 -5.93
CA ARG A 98 -2.83 10.07 -7.20
C ARG A 98 -3.69 8.87 -7.60
N VAL A 99 -3.97 7.96 -6.67
CA VAL A 99 -4.86 6.82 -6.92
C VAL A 99 -6.24 7.30 -7.37
N ARG A 100 -6.82 8.26 -6.65
CA ARG A 100 -8.13 8.84 -6.99
C ARG A 100 -8.13 9.46 -8.38
N ALA A 101 -7.11 10.23 -8.73
CA ALA A 101 -7.00 10.86 -10.04
C ALA A 101 -6.98 9.83 -11.18
N VAL A 102 -6.13 8.82 -11.11
CA VAL A 102 -6.02 7.77 -12.13
C VAL A 102 -7.35 7.03 -12.29
N ILE A 103 -7.99 6.67 -11.18
CA ILE A 103 -9.24 5.92 -11.18
C ILE A 103 -10.39 6.75 -11.76
N THR A 104 -10.47 8.04 -11.38
CA THR A 104 -11.50 8.95 -11.90
C THR A 104 -11.33 9.20 -13.40
N LEU A 105 -10.08 9.34 -13.88
CA LEU A 105 -9.80 9.46 -15.31
C LEU A 105 -10.22 8.20 -16.09
N ALA A 106 -10.17 7.04 -15.49
CA ALA A 106 -10.65 5.78 -16.06
C ALA A 106 -12.17 5.58 -15.93
N GLY A 107 -12.91 6.56 -15.39
CA GLY A 107 -14.35 6.50 -15.17
C GLY A 107 -14.76 5.70 -13.91
N GLY A 108 -13.82 5.38 -13.03
CA GLY A 108 -14.08 4.67 -11.79
C GLY A 108 -14.39 5.60 -10.60
N THR A 109 -14.77 5.00 -9.49
CA THR A 109 -15.04 5.67 -8.21
C THR A 109 -14.09 5.17 -7.13
N VAL A 110 -13.78 6.02 -6.15
CA VAL A 110 -12.90 5.69 -5.03
C VAL A 110 -13.62 5.94 -3.72
N THR A 111 -13.61 4.94 -2.85
CA THR A 111 -14.04 5.06 -1.47
C THR A 111 -12.83 4.90 -0.56
N GLU A 112 -12.73 5.71 0.47
CA GLU A 112 -11.68 5.65 1.47
C GLU A 112 -12.26 5.20 2.80
N GLY A 113 -11.54 4.31 3.49
CA GLY A 113 -11.95 3.80 4.80
C GLY A 113 -10.75 3.40 5.63
N GLY A 114 -10.96 3.21 6.93
CA GLY A 114 -9.89 2.77 7.83
C GLY A 114 -8.71 3.74 7.93
N VAL A 115 -8.98 5.05 7.85
CA VAL A 115 -7.92 6.06 7.93
C VAL A 115 -7.38 6.14 9.36
N TYR A 116 -6.09 5.91 9.52
CA TYR A 116 -5.37 6.10 10.79
C TYR A 116 -4.25 7.13 10.61
N PRO A 117 -3.88 7.86 11.68
CA PRO A 117 -2.80 8.83 11.61
C PRO A 117 -1.44 8.13 11.37
N GLY A 118 -0.53 8.83 10.70
CA GLY A 118 0.86 8.41 10.61
C GLY A 118 1.62 8.84 11.87
N TRP A 119 2.61 8.08 12.27
CA TRP A 119 3.50 8.47 13.36
C TRP A 119 4.81 8.97 12.78
N GLN A 120 4.89 10.28 12.64
CA GLN A 120 6.12 10.92 12.20
C GLN A 120 7.16 10.91 13.33
N TYR A 121 8.37 10.47 13.01
CA TYR A 121 9.49 10.51 13.95
C TYR A 121 9.80 11.95 14.41
N LYS A 122 9.91 12.13 15.71
CA LYS A 122 10.38 13.39 16.33
C LYS A 122 11.82 13.24 16.69
N ARG A 123 12.71 14.03 16.06
CA ARG A 123 14.15 14.01 16.33
C ARG A 123 14.45 14.40 17.78
N GLU A 124 13.70 15.35 18.33
CA GLU A 124 13.81 15.76 19.73
C GLU A 124 12.61 15.21 20.51
N SER A 125 12.86 14.46 21.59
CA SER A 125 11.85 13.85 22.43
C SER A 125 12.37 13.63 23.85
N GLN A 126 11.96 14.51 24.78
CA GLN A 126 12.30 14.39 26.20
C GLN A 126 11.88 13.02 26.79
N PHE A 127 10.73 12.49 26.33
CA PHE A 127 10.25 11.19 26.80
C PHE A 127 11.21 10.06 26.38
N ARG A 128 11.66 10.07 25.13
CA ARG A 128 12.63 9.08 24.64
C ARG A 128 13.96 9.20 25.40
N ASP A 129 14.44 10.42 25.60
CA ASP A 129 15.71 10.68 26.27
C ASP A 129 15.65 10.20 27.73
N THR A 130 14.52 10.42 28.42
CA THR A 130 14.27 9.90 29.77
C THR A 130 14.25 8.38 29.80
N LEU A 131 13.60 7.73 28.82
CA LEU A 131 13.57 6.27 28.72
C LEU A 131 14.97 5.68 28.48
N LEU A 132 15.76 6.29 27.60
CA LEU A 132 17.12 5.83 27.31
C LEU A 132 18.02 5.97 28.54
N ALA A 133 17.90 7.07 29.28
CA ALA A 133 18.62 7.26 30.54
C ALA A 133 18.23 6.21 31.58
N ALA A 134 16.93 5.99 31.81
CA ALA A 134 16.44 4.97 32.75
C ALA A 134 16.87 3.55 32.34
N TYR A 135 16.86 3.25 31.05
CA TYR A 135 17.33 1.96 30.53
C TYR A 135 18.83 1.75 30.83
N LYS A 136 19.64 2.78 30.60
CA LYS A 136 21.07 2.76 30.88
C LYS A 136 21.36 2.58 32.37
N ASP A 137 20.63 3.29 33.23
CA ASP A 137 20.76 3.19 34.68
C ASP A 137 20.41 1.79 35.22
N LEU A 138 19.38 1.17 34.64
CA LEU A 138 18.92 -0.16 35.06
C LEU A 138 19.77 -1.31 34.52
N THR A 139 20.29 -1.18 33.30
CA THR A 139 20.94 -2.30 32.58
C THR A 139 22.44 -2.13 32.41
N GLY A 140 22.96 -0.92 32.59
CA GLY A 140 24.34 -0.55 32.28
C GLY A 140 24.65 -0.48 30.78
N LYS A 141 23.62 -0.61 29.91
CA LYS A 141 23.77 -0.64 28.46
C LYS A 141 23.09 0.57 27.80
N ASP A 142 23.64 1.04 26.70
CA ASP A 142 22.98 2.08 25.90
C ASP A 142 21.79 1.46 25.15
N GLY A 143 20.63 2.15 25.20
CA GLY A 143 19.44 1.76 24.46
C GLY A 143 19.58 2.14 22.98
N VAL A 144 19.01 1.34 22.10
CA VAL A 144 18.94 1.59 20.66
C VAL A 144 17.52 2.03 20.29
N VAL A 145 17.43 3.08 19.48
CA VAL A 145 16.16 3.57 18.93
C VAL A 145 15.96 2.95 17.57
N GLU A 146 14.90 2.15 17.44
CA GLU A 146 14.50 1.55 16.18
C GLU A 146 13.12 2.06 15.76
N ALA A 147 12.87 2.11 14.47
CA ALA A 147 11.58 2.45 13.90
C ALA A 147 11.07 1.32 13.02
N THR A 148 9.76 1.14 12.97
CA THR A 148 9.12 0.14 12.13
C THR A 148 8.08 0.77 11.20
N HIS A 149 7.96 0.24 9.99
CA HIS A 149 6.91 0.62 9.04
C HIS A 149 5.60 -0.10 9.38
N GLY A 150 5.06 0.20 10.53
CA GLY A 150 3.86 -0.43 11.08
C GLY A 150 2.93 0.57 11.79
N VAL A 151 1.74 0.10 12.13
CA VAL A 151 0.77 0.84 12.96
C VAL A 151 0.81 0.26 14.35
N TRP A 152 1.02 1.12 15.33
CA TRP A 152 0.97 0.76 16.76
C TRP A 152 -0.36 1.26 17.36
N ASN A 153 -0.94 0.48 18.25
CA ASN A 153 -2.20 0.82 18.94
C ASN A 153 -2.13 2.16 19.72
N VAL A 154 -0.94 2.58 20.12
CA VAL A 154 -0.70 3.84 20.82
C VAL A 154 -1.05 5.06 19.97
N ASP A 155 -0.84 4.97 18.65
CA ASP A 155 -1.11 6.08 17.72
C ASP A 155 -2.61 6.31 17.52
N CYS A 156 -3.42 5.26 17.61
CA CYS A 156 -4.88 5.35 17.54
C CYS A 156 -5.49 5.94 18.82
N SER A 157 -4.88 5.73 19.99
CA SER A 157 -5.41 6.19 21.28
C SER A 157 -5.22 7.68 21.53
N TRP A 158 -4.23 8.32 20.88
CA TRP A 158 -3.93 9.75 21.08
C TRP A 158 -4.95 10.68 20.42
N LYS A 159 -5.60 10.27 19.34
CA LYS A 159 -6.55 11.11 18.59
C LYS A 159 -8.03 10.76 18.79
N SER A 160 -8.33 9.59 19.27
CA SER A 160 -9.71 9.19 19.59
C SER A 160 -9.86 9.17 21.10
N SER A 161 -10.64 10.04 21.67
CA SER A 161 -11.21 10.10 23.03
C SER A 161 -10.92 8.90 23.98
N PRO A 162 -10.98 9.02 25.32
CA PRO A 162 -10.28 8.18 26.30
C PRO A 162 -10.76 6.72 26.46
N VAL A 163 -11.29 6.09 25.43
CA VAL A 163 -11.66 4.68 25.43
C VAL A 163 -10.74 3.92 24.49
N TRP A 164 -9.95 3.02 25.05
CA TRP A 164 -9.10 2.06 24.34
C TRP A 164 -9.95 1.16 23.44
N THR A 165 -10.10 1.50 22.16
CA THR A 165 -10.60 0.57 21.16
C THR A 165 -9.47 0.16 20.24
N PRO A 166 -9.15 -1.13 20.10
CA PRO A 166 -8.15 -1.59 19.15
C PRO A 166 -8.62 -1.28 17.74
N CYS A 167 -7.78 -0.56 16.97
CA CYS A 167 -8.03 -0.28 15.57
C CYS A 167 -7.44 -1.42 14.73
N PRO A 168 -8.25 -2.36 14.19
CA PRO A 168 -7.71 -3.63 13.68
C PRO A 168 -7.12 -3.58 12.28
N TRP A 169 -7.29 -2.53 11.47
CA TRP A 169 -6.87 -2.58 10.06
C TRP A 169 -6.47 -1.21 9.49
N GLY A 170 -5.40 -1.20 8.67
CA GLY A 170 -4.95 -0.01 7.94
C GLY A 170 -5.93 0.47 6.85
N PRO A 171 -5.72 1.67 6.27
CA PRO A 171 -6.62 2.21 5.26
C PRO A 171 -6.64 1.32 4.04
N THR A 172 -7.83 0.91 3.65
CA THR A 172 -8.08 0.27 2.38
C THR A 172 -8.78 1.26 1.45
N CYS A 173 -8.27 1.40 0.24
CA CYS A 173 -8.94 2.13 -0.83
C CYS A 173 -9.46 1.10 -1.84
N SER A 174 -10.76 1.12 -2.15
CA SER A 174 -11.36 0.23 -3.12
C SER A 174 -11.88 0.99 -4.33
N MET A 175 -11.69 0.43 -5.51
CA MET A 175 -12.20 0.96 -6.77
C MET A 175 -13.30 0.04 -7.33
N SER A 176 -14.40 0.63 -7.79
CA SER A 176 -15.37 -0.04 -8.65
C SER A 176 -15.57 0.75 -9.94
N THR A 177 -15.48 0.10 -11.09
CA THR A 177 -15.89 0.70 -12.36
C THR A 177 -17.38 0.48 -12.55
N PRO A 178 -18.17 1.46 -13.02
CA PRO A 178 -19.58 1.23 -13.30
C PRO A 178 -19.73 0.15 -14.38
N SER A 179 -20.63 -0.81 -14.13
CA SER A 179 -21.11 -1.72 -15.14
C SER A 179 -21.88 -0.88 -16.17
N GLY A 180 -21.31 -0.69 -17.36
CA GLY A 180 -22.02 0.00 -18.44
C GLY A 180 -23.16 -0.87 -18.90
N SER A 181 -24.38 -0.45 -18.62
CA SER A 181 -25.56 -0.85 -19.36
C SER A 181 -25.44 -0.28 -20.76
N GLY A 182 -25.25 -1.13 -21.73
CA GLY A 182 -25.32 -0.85 -23.15
C GLY A 182 -25.75 -2.09 -23.85
#